data_00bd7c9329da79316fb1d48c4d01039b
#
_entry.id   00bd7c9329da79316fb1d48c4d01039b
#
_cell.length_a   1.000
_cell.length_b   1.000
_cell.length_c   1.000
_cell.angle_alpha   90.00
_cell.angle_beta   90.00
_cell.angle_gamma   90.00
#
_symmetry.space_group_name_H-M   'P 1'
#
loop_
_entity.id
_entity.type
_entity.pdbx_description
1 polymer ?
#
loop_
_entity_poly.entity_id
_entity_poly.type
_entity_poly.pdbx_seq_one_letter_code
_entity_poly.pdbx_strand_id
1 'polypeptide(L)'
;GTLTAPTALFLGGKDKYVLPPKGDVPNHVKMEVNGIGKATFDVLTEEHKRTIYFKSGKVECHFEMNIPDGLENITTVLPFKDDPKSYFMTTKQNCMPCSGTYKWGDKVYKFSKDDTFCCLDWGRVNTPYKLVWYWGNGSTYLTDENGNKHIFGFEITWGIGDESNATETCIFYDGKAHKFGAVDVGTFPQ
;
A
#
# COMPACT_ATOMS: atom_id res chain seq x y z
N GLY A 1 13.06 -6.48 0.58
CA GLY A 1 12.16 -6.15 -0.50
C GLY A 1 12.90 -5.90 -1.80
N THR A 2 12.34 -6.40 -2.88
CA THR A 2 12.87 -6.17 -4.21
C THR A 2 12.39 -4.81 -4.68
N LEU A 3 13.28 -3.84 -4.71
CA LEU A 3 12.99 -2.58 -5.40
C LEU A 3 13.22 -2.81 -6.88
N THR A 4 12.18 -2.70 -7.64
CA THR A 4 12.20 -2.93 -9.08
C THR A 4 12.41 -1.62 -9.86
N ALA A 5 12.66 -1.71 -11.15
CA ALA A 5 12.84 -0.58 -12.04
C ALA A 5 11.85 0.59 -11.86
N PRO A 6 10.57 0.40 -11.47
CA PRO A 6 9.68 1.50 -11.17
C PRO A 6 10.19 2.49 -10.12
N THR A 7 10.97 2.03 -9.17
CA THR A 7 11.52 2.93 -8.14
C THR A 7 12.62 3.82 -8.72
N ALA A 8 13.46 3.30 -9.62
CA ALA A 8 14.42 4.12 -10.34
C ALA A 8 13.73 5.15 -11.22
N LEU A 9 12.63 4.78 -11.85
CA LEU A 9 11.82 5.69 -12.65
C LEU A 9 11.20 6.80 -11.78
N PHE A 10 10.69 6.43 -10.61
CA PHE A 10 10.08 7.37 -9.66
C PHE A 10 11.10 8.36 -9.10
N LEU A 11 12.32 7.92 -8.84
CA LEU A 11 13.42 8.76 -8.37
C LEU A 11 14.23 9.40 -9.51
N GLY A 12 13.90 9.10 -10.77
CA GLY A 12 14.63 9.60 -11.92
C GLY A 12 16.03 9.01 -12.10
N GLY A 13 16.35 7.92 -11.39
CA GLY A 13 17.66 7.27 -11.43
C GLY A 13 17.75 6.16 -12.46
N LYS A 14 18.98 5.89 -12.93
CA LYS A 14 19.32 4.73 -13.76
C LYS A 14 20.08 3.66 -12.97
N ASP A 15 20.01 3.71 -11.65
CA ASP A 15 20.78 2.84 -10.79
C ASP A 15 20.33 1.39 -10.91
N LYS A 16 21.29 0.50 -10.88
CA LYS A 16 21.02 -0.94 -10.88
C LYS A 16 20.58 -1.36 -9.48
N TYR A 17 19.47 -2.06 -9.39
CA TYR A 17 19.07 -2.68 -8.14
C TYR A 17 19.85 -3.95 -7.90
N VAL A 18 20.44 -4.02 -6.73
CA VAL A 18 20.99 -5.26 -6.23
C VAL A 18 19.87 -5.96 -5.46
N LEU A 19 19.42 -7.10 -5.99
CA LEU A 19 18.50 -7.95 -5.25
C LEU A 19 19.23 -8.52 -4.03
N PRO A 20 18.56 -8.63 -2.87
CA PRO A 20 19.13 -9.32 -1.73
C PRO A 20 19.43 -10.76 -2.08
N PRO A 21 20.40 -11.40 -1.41
CA PRO A 21 20.68 -12.81 -1.58
C PRO A 21 19.42 -13.66 -1.45
N LYS A 22 19.35 -14.73 -2.23
CA LYS A 22 18.21 -15.63 -2.21
C LYS A 22 18.08 -16.26 -0.82
N GLY A 23 16.95 -16.01 -0.17
CA GLY A 23 16.65 -16.57 1.16
C GLY A 23 16.49 -15.53 2.26
N ASP A 24 17.14 -14.36 2.15
CA ASP A 24 16.99 -13.30 3.13
C ASP A 24 15.95 -12.27 2.66
N VAL A 25 14.93 -12.05 3.47
CA VAL A 25 14.02 -10.93 3.31
C VAL A 25 14.54 -9.81 4.21
N PRO A 26 15.13 -8.73 3.67
CA PRO A 26 15.66 -7.68 4.50
C PRO A 26 14.52 -6.96 5.22
N ASN A 27 14.63 -6.84 6.53
CA ASN A 27 13.74 -6.03 7.34
C ASN A 27 14.02 -4.52 7.19
N HIS A 28 15.12 -4.19 6.54
CA HIS A 28 15.55 -2.82 6.26
C HIS A 28 15.89 -2.68 4.80
N VAL A 29 15.26 -1.71 4.14
CA VAL A 29 15.56 -1.35 2.76
C VAL A 29 15.92 0.13 2.71
N LYS A 30 17.12 0.40 2.23
CA LYS A 30 17.60 1.77 2.01
C LYS A 30 17.81 2.01 0.52
N MET A 31 17.35 3.14 0.05
CA MET A 31 17.65 3.70 -1.26
C MET A 31 18.28 5.07 -1.09
N GLU A 32 19.32 5.35 -1.84
CA GLU A 32 19.92 6.67 -1.89
C GLU A 32 20.40 6.95 -3.30
N VAL A 33 19.96 8.08 -3.85
CA VAL A 33 20.36 8.56 -5.18
C VAL A 33 20.96 9.92 -5.01
N ASN A 34 22.25 10.04 -5.35
CA ASN A 34 23.02 11.27 -5.18
C ASN A 34 22.35 12.45 -5.88
N GLY A 35 22.19 13.55 -5.16
CA GLY A 35 21.56 14.77 -5.67
C GLY A 35 20.04 14.72 -5.84
N ILE A 36 19.40 13.56 -5.61
CA ILE A 36 17.96 13.39 -5.72
C ILE A 36 17.31 13.20 -4.35
N GLY A 37 17.70 12.17 -3.61
CA GLY A 37 17.09 11.92 -2.32
C GLY A 37 17.40 10.53 -1.75
N LYS A 38 16.78 10.27 -0.63
CA LYS A 38 16.89 8.99 0.09
C LYS A 38 15.55 8.52 0.62
N ALA A 39 15.40 7.21 0.72
CA ALA A 39 14.27 6.57 1.38
C ALA A 39 14.74 5.36 2.19
N THR A 40 14.09 5.11 3.31
CA THR A 40 14.24 3.88 4.07
C THR A 40 12.87 3.29 4.39
N PHE A 41 12.82 1.97 4.40
CA PHE A 41 11.65 1.20 4.80
C PHE A 41 12.12 0.14 5.80
N ASP A 42 11.54 0.14 6.97
CA ASP A 42 11.84 -0.83 8.01
C ASP A 42 10.61 -1.64 8.37
N VAL A 43 10.80 -2.95 8.56
CA VAL A 43 9.79 -3.87 9.09
C VAL A 43 10.29 -4.35 10.45
N LEU A 44 9.70 -3.83 11.51
CA LEU A 44 10.02 -4.13 12.90
C LEU A 44 9.04 -5.18 13.41
N THR A 45 9.29 -6.44 13.09
CA THR A 45 8.36 -7.55 13.31
C THR A 45 8.04 -7.72 14.79
N GLU A 46 9.05 -7.70 15.65
CA GLU A 46 8.87 -7.86 17.10
C GLU A 46 8.08 -6.71 17.76
N GLU A 47 8.11 -5.54 17.12
CA GLU A 47 7.39 -4.35 17.59
C GLU A 47 6.02 -4.18 16.92
N HIS A 48 5.65 -5.07 16.01
CA HIS A 48 4.45 -4.96 15.19
C HIS A 48 4.33 -3.60 14.49
N LYS A 49 5.44 -3.15 13.88
CA LYS A 49 5.55 -1.82 13.27
C LYS A 49 6.23 -1.85 11.92
N ARG A 50 5.96 -0.80 11.15
CA ARG A 50 6.75 -0.42 9.99
C ARG A 50 7.09 1.05 10.08
N THR A 51 8.27 1.43 9.59
CA THR A 51 8.63 2.83 9.46
C THR A 51 9.01 3.16 8.03
N ILE A 52 8.70 4.38 7.65
CA ILE A 52 9.09 4.95 6.37
C ILE A 52 9.74 6.30 6.64
N TYR A 53 10.93 6.47 6.08
CA TYR A 53 11.57 7.77 5.97
C TYR A 53 11.80 8.09 4.49
N PHE A 54 11.50 9.30 4.09
CA PHE A 54 11.78 9.80 2.75
C PHE A 54 12.24 11.24 2.80
N LYS A 55 13.27 11.57 2.00
CA LYS A 55 13.75 12.93 1.81
C LYS A 55 14.17 13.17 0.39
N SER A 56 13.62 14.21 -0.24
CA SER A 56 14.02 14.69 -1.55
C SER A 56 13.72 16.18 -1.70
N GLY A 57 14.74 16.97 -1.97
CA GLY A 57 14.62 18.43 -2.09
C GLY A 57 14.00 19.05 -0.84
N LYS A 58 12.85 19.71 -1.01
CA LYS A 58 12.09 20.37 0.07
C LYS A 58 11.11 19.45 0.81
N VAL A 59 10.99 18.19 0.35
CA VAL A 59 10.09 17.20 0.95
C VAL A 59 10.85 16.31 1.90
N GLU A 60 10.33 16.13 3.09
CA GLU A 60 10.84 15.18 4.07
C GLU A 60 9.66 14.59 4.83
N CYS A 61 9.60 13.26 4.95
CA CYS A 61 8.59 12.61 5.76
C CYS A 61 9.18 11.48 6.59
N HIS A 62 8.56 11.27 7.73
CA HIS A 62 8.82 10.14 8.61
C HIS A 62 7.50 9.65 9.18
N PHE A 63 7.16 8.40 8.91
CA PHE A 63 5.94 7.77 9.36
C PHE A 63 6.24 6.46 10.08
N GLU A 64 5.51 6.23 11.15
CA GLU A 64 5.44 4.97 11.88
C GLU A 64 4.02 4.40 11.74
N MET A 65 3.90 3.18 11.26
CA MET A 65 2.67 2.45 11.10
C MET A 65 2.62 1.33 12.13
N ASN A 66 1.58 1.30 12.96
CA ASN A 66 1.33 0.20 13.86
C ASN A 66 0.55 -0.89 13.12
N ILE A 67 0.91 -2.14 13.34
CA ILE A 67 0.21 -3.30 12.83
C ILE A 67 -0.58 -3.90 13.99
N PRO A 68 -1.90 -3.67 14.07
CA PRO A 68 -2.73 -4.26 15.11
C PRO A 68 -2.62 -5.79 15.12
N ASP A 69 -2.68 -6.39 16.30
CA ASP A 69 -2.67 -7.84 16.43
C ASP A 69 -3.84 -8.45 15.68
N GLY A 70 -3.55 -9.51 14.91
CA GLY A 70 -4.55 -10.20 14.11
C GLY A 70 -5.05 -9.44 12.90
N LEU A 71 -4.39 -8.33 12.51
CA LEU A 71 -4.73 -7.59 11.29
C LEU A 71 -4.52 -8.49 10.06
N GLU A 72 -5.62 -8.79 9.40
CA GLU A 72 -5.61 -9.56 8.16
C GLU A 72 -5.24 -8.66 6.96
N ASN A 73 -4.66 -9.29 5.96
CA ASN A 73 -4.43 -8.69 4.65
C ASN A 73 -5.20 -9.46 3.59
N ILE A 74 -5.30 -8.88 2.39
CA ILE A 74 -5.77 -9.60 1.22
C ILE A 74 -4.60 -9.79 0.26
N THR A 75 -4.53 -10.99 -0.33
CA THR A 75 -3.65 -11.27 -1.46
C THR A 75 -4.48 -11.79 -2.59
N THR A 76 -4.39 -11.16 -3.75
CA THR A 76 -5.19 -11.48 -4.91
C THR A 76 -4.29 -11.72 -6.11
N VAL A 77 -4.62 -12.74 -6.91
CA VAL A 77 -4.00 -13.01 -8.20
C VAL A 77 -5.08 -12.97 -9.26
N LEU A 78 -4.97 -12.03 -10.18
CA LEU A 78 -5.93 -11.81 -11.25
C LEU A 78 -5.28 -12.13 -12.59
N PRO A 79 -5.83 -13.07 -13.37
CA PRO A 79 -5.43 -13.30 -14.74
C PRO A 79 -6.05 -12.24 -15.67
N PHE A 80 -5.55 -12.15 -16.88
CA PHE A 80 -6.18 -11.37 -17.97
C PHE A 80 -6.70 -12.35 -19.03
N LYS A 81 -7.98 -12.24 -19.39
CA LYS A 81 -8.66 -13.16 -20.33
C LYS A 81 -7.94 -13.27 -21.67
N ASP A 82 -7.54 -12.11 -22.20
CA ASP A 82 -7.00 -12.01 -23.56
C ASP A 82 -5.47 -12.11 -23.61
N ASP A 83 -4.82 -12.25 -22.46
CA ASP A 83 -3.37 -12.41 -22.38
C ASP A 83 -2.98 -13.37 -21.23
N PRO A 84 -2.85 -14.67 -21.55
CA PRO A 84 -2.57 -15.69 -20.52
C PRO A 84 -1.17 -15.58 -19.91
N LYS A 85 -0.30 -14.71 -20.42
CA LYS A 85 1.01 -14.43 -19.83
C LYS A 85 0.97 -13.24 -18.88
N SER A 86 -0.09 -12.47 -18.93
CA SER A 86 -0.29 -11.32 -18.06
C SER A 86 -1.00 -11.74 -16.77
N TYR A 87 -0.58 -11.15 -15.68
CA TYR A 87 -1.18 -11.34 -14.38
C TYR A 87 -0.98 -10.11 -13.51
N PHE A 88 -1.85 -9.98 -12.54
CA PHE A 88 -1.79 -8.97 -11.50
C PHE A 88 -1.86 -9.67 -10.14
N MET A 89 -0.76 -9.66 -9.40
CA MET A 89 -0.70 -10.21 -8.05
C MET A 89 -0.39 -9.08 -7.09
N THR A 90 -1.27 -8.86 -6.13
CA THR A 90 -1.08 -7.83 -5.10
C THR A 90 -1.40 -8.32 -3.71
N THR A 91 -0.80 -7.67 -2.74
CA THR A 91 -1.15 -7.78 -1.33
C THR A 91 -1.49 -6.40 -0.82
N LYS A 92 -2.67 -6.26 -0.22
CA LYS A 92 -3.11 -5.05 0.47
C LYS A 92 -3.20 -5.33 1.96
N GLN A 93 -2.56 -4.48 2.74
CA GLN A 93 -2.75 -4.43 4.19
C GLN A 93 -3.22 -3.03 4.55
N ASN A 94 -4.50 -2.92 4.82
CA ASN A 94 -5.15 -1.66 5.14
C ASN A 94 -5.29 -1.48 6.67
N CYS A 95 -5.84 -0.37 7.11
CA CYS A 95 -6.20 -0.13 8.51
C CYS A 95 -5.02 -0.11 9.51
N MET A 96 -3.84 0.28 9.06
CA MET A 96 -2.69 0.46 9.97
C MET A 96 -2.71 1.88 10.56
N PRO A 97 -3.00 2.07 11.87
CA PRO A 97 -2.88 3.36 12.51
C PRO A 97 -1.47 3.94 12.34
N CYS A 98 -1.38 5.19 11.97
CA CYS A 98 -0.14 5.82 11.56
C CYS A 98 0.08 7.15 12.28
N SER A 99 1.32 7.40 12.68
CA SER A 99 1.74 8.70 13.15
C SER A 99 3.01 9.15 12.44
N GLY A 100 3.24 10.46 12.44
CA GLY A 100 4.45 10.95 11.82
C GLY A 100 4.42 12.40 11.43
N THR A 101 5.35 12.76 10.56
CA THR A 101 5.49 14.13 10.06
C THR A 101 5.69 14.15 8.56
N TYR A 102 5.12 15.16 7.93
CA TYR A 102 5.39 15.52 6.55
C TYR A 102 5.83 16.98 6.49
N LYS A 103 6.98 17.24 5.91
CA LYS A 103 7.54 18.57 5.73
C LYS A 103 7.60 18.91 4.25
N TRP A 104 7.13 20.11 3.93
CA TRP A 104 7.29 20.73 2.61
C TRP A 104 7.87 22.13 2.76
N GLY A 105 9.14 22.30 2.46
CA GLY A 105 9.85 23.54 2.73
C GLY A 105 9.85 23.84 4.23
N ASP A 106 9.29 24.97 4.62
CA ASP A 106 9.22 25.38 6.03
C ASP A 106 7.93 24.93 6.73
N LYS A 107 6.98 24.35 5.98
CA LYS A 107 5.72 23.85 6.54
C LYS A 107 5.89 22.44 7.04
N VAL A 108 5.44 22.18 8.27
CA VAL A 108 5.45 20.86 8.90
C VAL A 108 4.01 20.48 9.26
N TYR A 109 3.60 19.30 8.77
CA TYR A 109 2.32 18.67 9.10
C TYR A 109 2.59 17.49 10.03
N LYS A 110 1.79 17.36 11.07
CA LYS A 110 1.86 16.26 12.03
C LYS A 110 0.62 15.41 11.90
N PHE A 111 0.80 14.12 12.00
CA PHE A 111 -0.25 13.11 11.89
C PHE A 111 -0.27 12.26 13.15
N SER A 112 -1.46 11.95 13.63
CA SER A 112 -1.70 11.14 14.82
C SER A 112 -2.35 9.81 14.45
N LYS A 113 -1.94 8.74 15.11
CA LYS A 113 -2.58 7.44 14.98
C LYS A 113 -4.06 7.42 15.42
N ASP A 114 -4.54 8.50 16.04
CA ASP A 114 -5.92 8.61 16.49
C ASP A 114 -6.90 8.96 15.35
N ASP A 115 -6.37 9.41 14.21
CA ASP A 115 -7.15 9.85 13.05
C ASP A 115 -6.51 9.52 11.69
N THR A 116 -5.29 8.98 11.70
CA THR A 116 -4.53 8.75 10.49
C THR A 116 -4.20 7.26 10.32
N PHE A 117 -4.36 6.78 9.11
CA PHE A 117 -4.08 5.40 8.74
C PHE A 117 -3.18 5.32 7.52
N CYS A 118 -2.45 4.21 7.41
CA CYS A 118 -1.70 3.82 6.24
C CYS A 118 -2.22 2.53 5.64
N CYS A 119 -2.00 2.38 4.35
CA CYS A 119 -2.21 1.15 3.60
C CYS A 119 -0.87 0.71 2.97
N LEU A 120 -0.55 -0.57 3.06
CA LEU A 120 0.48 -1.19 2.25
C LEU A 120 -0.18 -1.72 0.98
N ASP A 121 0.32 -1.27 -0.16
CA ASP A 121 0.06 -1.86 -1.46
C ASP A 121 1.37 -2.40 -2.01
N TRP A 122 1.44 -3.71 -2.17
CA TRP A 122 2.60 -4.38 -2.72
C TRP A 122 2.16 -5.43 -3.74
N GLY A 123 2.91 -5.55 -4.83
CA GLY A 123 2.58 -6.56 -5.81
C GLY A 123 3.70 -6.90 -6.78
N ARG A 124 3.41 -7.92 -7.57
CA ARG A 124 4.17 -8.30 -8.77
C ARG A 124 3.20 -8.41 -9.91
N VAL A 125 3.47 -7.69 -10.98
CA VAL A 125 2.55 -7.57 -12.09
C VAL A 125 3.26 -7.75 -13.42
N ASN A 126 2.58 -8.37 -14.35
CA ASN A 126 2.87 -8.35 -15.77
C ASN A 126 1.56 -7.98 -16.48
N THR A 127 1.37 -6.72 -16.78
CA THR A 127 0.11 -6.21 -17.32
C THR A 127 0.16 -6.05 -18.83
N PRO A 128 -0.99 -6.15 -19.50
CA PRO A 128 -1.09 -5.70 -20.89
C PRO A 128 -0.64 -4.24 -21.05
N TYR A 129 -0.17 -3.88 -22.24
CA TYR A 129 0.32 -2.53 -22.51
C TYR A 129 -0.74 -1.43 -22.29
N LYS A 130 -2.00 -1.75 -22.57
CA LYS A 130 -3.14 -0.84 -22.32
C LYS A 130 -3.98 -1.44 -21.21
N LEU A 131 -3.99 -0.76 -20.08
CA LEU A 131 -4.79 -1.12 -18.91
C LEU A 131 -5.31 0.14 -18.25
N VAL A 132 -6.60 0.13 -17.94
CA VAL A 132 -7.27 1.18 -17.16
C VAL A 132 -8.10 0.49 -16.09
N TRP A 133 -7.92 0.91 -14.85
CA TRP A 133 -8.72 0.44 -13.72
C TRP A 133 -9.01 1.58 -12.77
N TYR A 134 -9.97 1.35 -11.91
CA TYR A 134 -10.29 2.25 -10.80
C TYR A 134 -9.96 1.56 -9.50
N TRP A 135 -9.39 2.30 -8.58
CA TRP A 135 -9.04 1.83 -7.27
C TRP A 135 -9.30 2.92 -6.24
N GLY A 136 -9.87 2.52 -5.12
CA GLY A 136 -10.06 3.38 -3.96
C GLY A 136 -9.85 2.60 -2.67
N ASN A 137 -9.24 3.25 -1.69
CA ASN A 137 -9.16 2.75 -0.34
C ASN A 137 -9.43 3.85 0.68
N GLY A 138 -9.73 3.43 1.89
CA GLY A 138 -9.86 4.32 3.01
C GLY A 138 -9.90 3.55 4.31
N SER A 139 -9.58 4.27 5.39
CA SER A 139 -9.67 3.74 6.74
C SER A 139 -10.09 4.83 7.71
N THR A 140 -10.83 4.46 8.73
CA THR A 140 -11.30 5.36 9.78
C THR A 140 -11.60 4.60 11.06
N TYR A 141 -11.84 5.33 12.13
CA TYR A 141 -12.52 4.79 13.31
C TYR A 141 -14.03 5.03 13.20
N LEU A 142 -14.81 3.99 13.45
CA LEU A 142 -16.24 4.07 13.72
C LEU A 142 -16.45 4.01 15.23
N THR A 143 -17.44 4.72 15.74
CA THR A 143 -17.82 4.67 17.15
C THR A 143 -19.19 4.01 17.25
N ASP A 144 -19.30 2.96 18.04
CA ASP A 144 -20.57 2.28 18.31
C ASP A 144 -21.46 3.09 19.29
N GLU A 145 -22.67 2.62 19.53
CA GLU A 145 -23.63 3.25 20.43
C GLU A 145 -23.18 3.29 21.90
N ASN A 146 -22.21 2.45 22.28
CA ASN A 146 -21.62 2.38 23.62
C ASN A 146 -20.36 3.26 23.74
N GLY A 147 -19.94 3.93 22.67
CA GLY A 147 -18.74 4.75 22.62
C GLY A 147 -17.45 3.99 22.33
N ASN A 148 -17.51 2.71 21.99
CA ASN A 148 -16.31 1.94 21.62
C ASN A 148 -15.87 2.30 20.19
N LYS A 149 -14.57 2.41 20.01
CA LYS A 149 -13.98 2.65 18.69
C LYS A 149 -13.65 1.34 17.98
N HIS A 150 -14.07 1.23 16.74
CA HIS A 150 -13.82 0.11 15.83
C HIS A 150 -13.03 0.61 14.64
N ILE A 151 -12.03 -0.13 14.20
CA ILE A 151 -11.30 0.18 12.97
C ILE A 151 -12.09 -0.34 11.78
N PHE A 152 -12.40 0.57 10.85
CA PHE A 152 -13.07 0.26 9.59
C PHE A 152 -12.21 0.70 8.43
N GLY A 153 -12.18 -0.11 7.37
CA GLY A 153 -11.55 0.27 6.10
C GLY A 153 -12.16 -0.46 4.92
N PHE A 154 -11.77 -0.03 3.74
CA PHE A 154 -12.20 -0.64 2.49
C PHE A 154 -11.11 -0.58 1.43
N GLU A 155 -11.17 -1.54 0.52
CA GLU A 155 -10.51 -1.59 -0.78
C GLU A 155 -11.58 -1.85 -1.83
N ILE A 156 -11.66 -1.03 -2.85
CA ILE A 156 -12.56 -1.22 -3.97
C ILE A 156 -11.75 -1.11 -5.25
N THR A 157 -11.78 -2.16 -6.07
CA THR A 157 -11.09 -2.20 -7.36
C THR A 157 -12.08 -2.61 -8.43
N TRP A 158 -12.01 -1.94 -9.56
CA TRP A 158 -12.83 -2.24 -10.72
C TRP A 158 -12.04 -2.07 -12.01
N GLY A 159 -12.18 -3.04 -12.92
CA GLY A 159 -11.57 -3.01 -14.27
C GLY A 159 -10.16 -3.57 -14.35
N ILE A 160 -9.64 -4.22 -13.30
CA ILE A 160 -8.34 -4.86 -13.35
C ILE A 160 -8.46 -6.38 -13.45
N GLY A 161 -7.88 -6.95 -14.49
CA GLY A 161 -7.89 -8.41 -14.71
C GLY A 161 -9.26 -8.99 -14.99
N ASP A 162 -9.40 -10.29 -14.79
CA ASP A 162 -10.65 -11.01 -14.91
C ASP A 162 -11.35 -11.12 -13.56
N GLU A 163 -12.22 -10.16 -13.28
CA GLU A 163 -12.97 -10.06 -12.03
C GLU A 163 -13.96 -11.19 -11.79
N SER A 164 -14.25 -12.01 -12.82
CA SER A 164 -15.08 -13.21 -12.63
C SER A 164 -14.36 -14.29 -11.82
N ASN A 165 -13.03 -14.24 -11.73
CA ASN A 165 -12.24 -15.17 -10.94
C ASN A 165 -11.96 -14.66 -9.53
N ALA A 166 -11.60 -13.40 -9.39
CA ALA A 166 -11.31 -12.78 -8.11
C ALA A 166 -11.37 -11.24 -8.21
N THR A 167 -11.43 -10.57 -7.08
CA THR A 167 -11.36 -9.11 -7.00
C THR A 167 -10.46 -8.71 -5.84
N GLU A 168 -10.02 -7.46 -5.79
CA GLU A 168 -9.38 -6.90 -4.59
C GLU A 168 -10.41 -6.28 -3.63
N THR A 169 -11.69 -6.26 -4.02
CA THR A 169 -12.73 -5.60 -3.22
C THR A 169 -12.92 -6.29 -1.88
N CYS A 170 -12.79 -5.50 -0.82
CA CYS A 170 -12.80 -5.97 0.55
C CYS A 170 -13.25 -4.86 1.51
N ILE A 171 -13.96 -5.23 2.55
CA ILE A 171 -14.15 -4.40 3.74
C ILE A 171 -13.31 -5.00 4.88
N PHE A 172 -12.66 -4.12 5.63
CA PHE A 172 -11.92 -4.47 6.85
C PHE A 172 -12.71 -3.94 8.06
N TYR A 173 -12.91 -4.78 9.04
CA TYR A 173 -13.55 -4.41 10.30
C TYR A 173 -12.84 -5.09 11.46
N ASP A 174 -12.34 -4.29 12.40
CA ASP A 174 -11.56 -4.74 13.55
C ASP A 174 -10.49 -5.80 13.22
N GLY A 175 -9.73 -5.52 12.18
CA GLY A 175 -8.63 -6.39 11.74
C GLY A 175 -9.04 -7.56 10.86
N LYS A 176 -10.35 -7.79 10.63
CA LYS A 176 -10.85 -8.88 9.79
C LYS A 176 -11.17 -8.41 8.39
N ALA A 177 -10.79 -9.20 7.39
CA ALA A 177 -11.01 -8.94 5.98
C ALA A 177 -12.26 -9.67 5.48
N HIS A 178 -13.22 -8.91 4.97
CA HIS A 178 -14.47 -9.41 4.39
C HIS A 178 -14.42 -9.18 2.88
N LYS A 179 -14.12 -10.25 2.14
CA LYS A 179 -13.98 -10.22 0.68
C LYS A 179 -15.35 -10.20 -0.02
N PHE A 180 -15.41 -9.45 -1.10
CA PHE A 180 -16.56 -9.40 -2.00
C PHE A 180 -16.17 -9.83 -3.41
N GLY A 181 -17.16 -10.22 -4.20
CA GLY A 181 -17.02 -10.42 -5.64
C GLY A 181 -16.91 -9.11 -6.41
N ALA A 182 -17.14 -9.19 -7.72
CA ALA A 182 -17.17 -8.00 -8.56
C ALA A 182 -18.24 -7.00 -8.07
N VAL A 183 -17.90 -5.73 -8.14
CA VAL A 183 -18.80 -4.63 -7.75
C VAL A 183 -19.29 -3.91 -9.00
N ASP A 184 -20.55 -3.50 -8.99
CA ASP A 184 -21.08 -2.58 -9.98
C ASP A 184 -20.89 -1.15 -9.46
N VAL A 185 -20.00 -0.42 -10.09
CA VAL A 185 -19.72 0.99 -9.75
C VAL A 185 -20.67 1.97 -10.46
N GLY A 186 -21.60 1.45 -11.25
CA GLY A 186 -22.53 2.25 -12.02
C GLY A 186 -21.85 3.07 -13.13
N THR A 187 -22.63 3.95 -13.75
CA THR A 187 -22.10 4.93 -14.71
C THR A 187 -21.75 6.21 -13.99
N PHE A 188 -20.49 6.64 -14.08
CA PHE A 188 -20.13 7.98 -13.64
C PHE A 188 -20.86 9.01 -14.51
N PRO A 189 -21.48 10.04 -13.92
CA PRO A 189 -21.97 11.17 -14.71
C PRO A 189 -20.81 11.78 -15.49
N GLN A 190 -21.00 11.95 -16.78
CA GLN A 190 -20.04 12.64 -17.65
C GLN A 190 -20.09 14.15 -17.42
#